data_0251e7d6a515a88382bec2f93e283405
#
_entry.id   0251e7d6a515a88382bec2f93e283405
#
_cell.length_a   1.000
_cell.length_b   1.000
_cell.length_c   1.000
_cell.angle_alpha   90.00
_cell.angle_beta   90.00
_cell.angle_gamma   90.00
#
_symmetry.space_group_name_H-M   'P 1'
#
loop_
_entity.id
_entity.type
_entity.pdbx_description
1 polymer ?
#
loop_
_entity_poly.entity_id
_entity_poly.type
_entity_poly.pdbx_seq_one_letter_code
_entity_poly.pdbx_strand_id
1 'polypeptide(L)'
;EGEQLSGALDDLAAGKNETAKAELDKLVGAQSSGITVSAKLANAALAMSNGDSKSATATYGAIAADTRLDQPYRDLALVRQTAAEFDTMTPEDVVARLKPLAAPGNPWFGSAGEMVGIAYLKMGKNDLAGAMFAAVAKDKDVPESIRARVVQLAGNSGVDVDPVKGVNVK
;
A
#
# COMPACT_ATOMS: atom_id res chain seq x y z
N GLU A 1 -5.37 -23.52 13.01
CA GLU A 1 -4.57 -22.35 12.59
C GLU A 1 -5.43 -21.29 11.88
N GLY A 2 -6.29 -21.65 10.90
CA GLY A 2 -7.13 -20.70 10.19
C GLY A 2 -8.15 -19.97 11.08
N GLU A 3 -8.85 -20.71 11.95
CA GLU A 3 -9.80 -20.14 12.92
C GLU A 3 -9.09 -19.23 13.94
N GLN A 4 -7.88 -19.58 14.34
CA GLN A 4 -7.07 -18.77 15.27
C GLN A 4 -6.64 -17.45 14.60
N LEU A 5 -6.25 -17.50 13.32
CA LEU A 5 -5.93 -16.28 12.56
C LEU A 5 -7.18 -15.38 12.42
N SER A 6 -8.33 -15.96 12.08
CA SER A 6 -9.58 -15.21 12.02
C SER A 6 -9.92 -14.54 13.36
N GLY A 7 -9.84 -15.28 14.46
CA GLY A 7 -10.08 -14.76 15.81
C GLY A 7 -9.11 -13.60 16.17
N ALA A 8 -7.83 -13.76 15.86
CA ALA A 8 -6.85 -12.70 16.09
C ALA A 8 -7.13 -11.43 15.27
N LEU A 9 -7.57 -11.59 14.03
CA LEU A 9 -7.95 -10.44 13.17
C LEU A 9 -9.24 -9.77 13.66
N ASP A 10 -10.21 -10.54 14.16
CA ASP A 10 -11.44 -10.00 14.78
C ASP A 10 -11.11 -9.23 16.07
N ASP A 11 -10.17 -9.71 16.87
CA ASP A 11 -9.71 -9.01 18.07
C ASP A 11 -8.97 -7.70 17.72
N LEU A 12 -8.18 -7.68 16.63
CA LEU A 12 -7.60 -6.43 16.10
C LEU A 12 -8.69 -5.43 15.70
N ALA A 13 -9.71 -5.89 14.98
CA ALA A 13 -10.83 -5.04 14.57
C ALA A 13 -11.63 -4.50 15.75
N ALA A 14 -11.69 -5.27 16.86
CA ALA A 14 -12.32 -4.88 18.12
C ALA A 14 -11.42 -4.01 19.03
N GLY A 15 -10.19 -3.70 18.59
CA GLY A 15 -9.23 -2.91 19.38
C GLY A 15 -8.57 -3.66 20.54
N LYS A 16 -8.71 -4.99 20.60
CA LYS A 16 -8.10 -5.85 21.64
C LYS A 16 -6.66 -6.21 21.25
N ASN A 17 -5.81 -5.21 21.12
CA ASN A 17 -4.49 -5.32 20.52
C ASN A 17 -3.56 -6.31 21.24
N GLU A 18 -3.59 -6.35 22.57
CA GLU A 18 -2.73 -7.27 23.35
C GLU A 18 -3.11 -8.75 23.14
N THR A 19 -4.41 -9.05 23.14
CA THR A 19 -4.93 -10.40 22.89
C THR A 19 -4.56 -10.84 21.47
N ALA A 20 -4.88 -9.98 20.49
CA ALA A 20 -4.58 -10.23 19.10
C ALA A 20 -3.08 -10.47 18.86
N LYS A 21 -2.23 -9.64 19.46
CA LYS A 21 -0.77 -9.80 19.35
C LYS A 21 -0.31 -11.15 19.88
N ALA A 22 -0.77 -11.55 21.06
CA ALA A 22 -0.38 -12.82 21.67
C ALA A 22 -0.80 -14.03 20.81
N GLU A 23 -1.93 -13.95 20.10
CA GLU A 23 -2.38 -15.00 19.20
C GLU A 23 -1.60 -14.99 17.87
N LEU A 24 -1.38 -13.82 17.30
CA LEU A 24 -0.58 -13.66 16.07
C LEU A 24 0.86 -14.14 16.25
N ASP A 25 1.48 -13.86 17.41
CA ASP A 25 2.85 -14.31 17.71
C ASP A 25 2.98 -15.84 17.71
N LYS A 26 1.94 -16.56 18.13
CA LYS A 26 1.90 -18.04 18.06
C LYS A 26 1.81 -18.53 16.61
N LEU A 27 1.13 -17.76 15.73
CA LEU A 27 0.90 -18.14 14.34
C LEU A 27 2.10 -17.80 13.41
N VAL A 28 3.06 -17.01 13.87
CA VAL A 28 4.30 -16.73 13.11
C VAL A 28 5.12 -17.99 12.84
N GLY A 29 4.94 -19.04 13.64
CA GLY A 29 5.56 -20.36 13.47
C GLY A 29 4.62 -21.43 12.91
N ALA A 30 3.47 -21.09 12.35
CA ALA A 30 2.49 -22.02 11.81
C ALA A 30 3.07 -22.88 10.67
N GLN A 31 2.49 -24.06 10.45
CA GLN A 31 2.91 -24.96 9.37
C GLN A 31 2.52 -24.40 8.00
N SER A 32 1.40 -23.69 7.91
CA SER A 32 0.95 -23.02 6.70
C SER A 32 1.73 -21.72 6.46
N SER A 33 2.43 -21.64 5.33
CA SER A 33 3.15 -20.42 4.93
C SER A 33 2.23 -19.21 4.77
N GLY A 34 1.00 -19.42 4.28
CA GLY A 34 -0.02 -18.38 4.15
C GLY A 34 -0.46 -17.81 5.50
N ILE A 35 -0.65 -18.68 6.50
CA ILE A 35 -1.00 -18.25 7.86
C ILE A 35 0.16 -17.52 8.52
N THR A 36 1.37 -18.07 8.41
CA THR A 36 2.59 -17.41 8.90
C THR A 36 2.78 -16.01 8.34
N VAL A 37 2.66 -15.83 7.02
CA VAL A 37 2.85 -14.51 6.40
C VAL A 37 1.72 -13.55 6.76
N SER A 38 0.48 -14.03 6.84
CA SER A 38 -0.67 -13.21 7.26
C SER A 38 -0.51 -12.73 8.71
N ALA A 39 -0.07 -13.60 9.62
CA ALA A 39 0.22 -13.23 11.01
C ALA A 39 1.35 -12.20 11.11
N LYS A 40 2.42 -12.34 10.32
CA LYS A 40 3.51 -11.36 10.25
C LYS A 40 3.04 -10.01 9.73
N LEU A 41 2.20 -9.99 8.69
CA LEU A 41 1.62 -8.75 8.14
C LEU A 41 0.72 -8.06 9.15
N ALA A 42 -0.10 -8.81 9.88
CA ALA A 42 -0.98 -8.27 10.92
C ALA A 42 -0.16 -7.70 12.10
N ASN A 43 0.88 -8.41 12.54
CA ASN A 43 1.79 -7.92 13.59
C ASN A 43 2.52 -6.64 13.16
N ALA A 44 2.96 -6.55 11.90
CA ALA A 44 3.58 -5.34 11.38
C ALA A 44 2.59 -4.16 11.34
N ALA A 45 1.33 -4.41 10.96
CA ALA A 45 0.29 -3.38 11.00
C ALA A 45 0.01 -2.90 12.42
N LEU A 46 -0.01 -3.81 13.39
CA LEU A 46 -0.17 -3.48 14.80
C LEU A 46 1.03 -2.67 15.32
N ALA A 47 2.26 -3.03 14.95
CA ALA A 47 3.46 -2.27 15.30
C ALA A 47 3.38 -0.83 14.75
N MET A 48 2.91 -0.65 13.51
CA MET A 48 2.65 0.70 12.94
C MET A 48 1.67 1.49 13.78
N SER A 49 0.54 0.90 14.18
CA SER A 49 -0.48 1.58 14.99
C SER A 49 0.02 1.98 16.37
N ASN A 50 0.98 1.23 16.90
CA ASN A 50 1.63 1.49 18.20
C ASN A 50 2.84 2.46 18.08
N GLY A 51 3.13 2.98 16.89
CA GLY A 51 4.23 3.92 16.65
C GLY A 51 5.60 3.26 16.43
N ASP A 52 5.68 1.93 16.42
CA ASP A 52 6.91 1.19 16.11
C ASP A 52 7.06 0.97 14.59
N SER A 53 7.25 2.08 13.88
CA SER A 53 7.41 2.06 12.43
C SER A 53 8.67 1.31 12.00
N LYS A 54 9.73 1.31 12.80
CA LYS A 54 10.99 0.63 12.49
C LYS A 54 10.82 -0.89 12.42
N SER A 55 10.17 -1.49 13.40
CA SER A 55 9.89 -2.94 13.42
C SER A 55 8.95 -3.32 12.27
N ALA A 56 7.92 -2.52 12.04
CA ALA A 56 6.95 -2.75 10.97
C ALA A 56 7.60 -2.72 9.58
N THR A 57 8.39 -1.69 9.27
CA THR A 57 9.08 -1.56 7.97
C THR A 57 10.09 -2.67 7.73
N ALA A 58 10.81 -3.10 8.77
CA ALA A 58 11.71 -4.25 8.68
C ALA A 58 10.95 -5.53 8.33
N THR A 59 9.80 -5.77 8.97
CA THR A 59 8.95 -6.95 8.69
C THR A 59 8.38 -6.91 7.27
N TYR A 60 7.82 -5.76 6.85
CA TYR A 60 7.32 -5.59 5.48
C TYR A 60 8.43 -5.81 4.45
N GLY A 61 9.62 -5.23 4.66
CA GLY A 61 10.75 -5.40 3.77
C GLY A 61 11.20 -6.86 3.63
N ALA A 62 11.24 -7.59 4.75
CA ALA A 62 11.57 -9.02 4.73
C ALA A 62 10.54 -9.85 3.94
N ILE A 63 9.23 -9.56 4.08
CA ILE A 63 8.17 -10.24 3.32
C ILE A 63 8.26 -9.88 1.83
N ALA A 64 8.44 -8.61 1.50
CA ALA A 64 8.54 -8.15 0.11
C ALA A 64 9.72 -8.79 -0.64
N ALA A 65 10.82 -9.05 0.05
CA ALA A 65 12.04 -9.65 -0.51
C ALA A 65 12.01 -11.19 -0.56
N ASP A 66 11.10 -11.85 0.15
CA ASP A 66 11.08 -13.32 0.23
C ASP A 66 10.41 -13.92 -1.02
N THR A 67 11.24 -14.34 -1.99
CA THR A 67 10.77 -14.92 -3.26
C THR A 67 10.08 -16.28 -3.12
N ARG A 68 10.08 -16.91 -1.95
CA ARG A 68 9.36 -18.15 -1.67
C ARG A 68 7.87 -17.90 -1.37
N LEU A 69 7.52 -16.66 -1.05
CA LEU A 69 6.14 -16.25 -0.81
C LEU A 69 5.45 -15.91 -2.12
N ASP A 70 4.15 -16.15 -2.16
CA ASP A 70 3.32 -15.78 -3.30
C ASP A 70 3.33 -14.26 -3.55
N GLN A 71 3.29 -13.89 -4.82
CA GLN A 71 3.40 -12.50 -5.25
C GLN A 71 2.42 -11.54 -4.54
N PRO A 72 1.13 -11.90 -4.30
CA PRO A 72 0.20 -11.00 -3.61
C PRO A 72 0.67 -10.56 -2.22
N TYR A 73 1.29 -11.44 -1.44
CA TYR A 73 1.84 -11.07 -0.12
C TYR A 73 3.03 -10.13 -0.22
N ARG A 74 3.89 -10.37 -1.20
CA ARG A 74 5.07 -9.55 -1.45
C ARG A 74 4.69 -8.14 -1.90
N ASP A 75 3.71 -8.04 -2.80
CA ASP A 75 3.21 -6.76 -3.30
C ASP A 75 2.51 -5.97 -2.18
N LEU A 76 1.68 -6.61 -1.38
CA LEU A 76 1.07 -5.99 -0.20
C LEU A 76 2.13 -5.44 0.76
N ALA A 77 3.14 -6.25 1.07
CA ALA A 77 4.22 -5.84 1.96
C ALA A 77 5.01 -4.66 1.38
N LEU A 78 5.30 -4.67 0.07
CA LEU A 78 6.01 -3.59 -0.61
C LEU A 78 5.25 -2.27 -0.56
N VAL A 79 3.93 -2.31 -0.80
CA VAL A 79 3.06 -1.14 -0.72
C VAL A 79 3.02 -0.60 0.71
N ARG A 80 2.87 -1.47 1.71
CA ARG A 80 2.83 -1.11 3.13
C ARG A 80 4.16 -0.53 3.61
N GLN A 81 5.28 -1.14 3.22
CA GLN A 81 6.61 -0.64 3.53
C GLN A 81 6.80 0.77 2.96
N THR A 82 6.48 0.95 1.67
CA THR A 82 6.64 2.24 1.01
C THR A 82 5.77 3.32 1.64
N ALA A 83 4.52 2.99 2.01
CA ALA A 83 3.64 3.92 2.70
C ALA A 83 4.20 4.35 4.07
N ALA A 84 4.79 3.41 4.82
CA ALA A 84 5.39 3.69 6.12
C ALA A 84 6.68 4.53 6.03
N GLU A 85 7.45 4.37 4.95
CA GLU A 85 8.71 5.09 4.70
C GLU A 85 8.52 6.34 3.84
N PHE A 86 7.30 6.63 3.36
CA PHE A 86 7.02 7.60 2.31
C PHE A 86 7.57 9.00 2.58
N ASP A 87 7.50 9.46 3.82
CA ASP A 87 7.96 10.79 4.20
C ASP A 87 9.49 10.91 4.31
N THR A 88 10.18 9.78 4.40
CA THR A 88 11.64 9.72 4.53
C THR A 88 12.35 9.27 3.25
N MET A 89 11.61 8.67 2.31
CA MET A 89 12.14 8.26 1.01
C MET A 89 12.31 9.44 0.07
N THR A 90 13.29 9.32 -0.84
CA THR A 90 13.34 10.23 -1.99
C THR A 90 12.16 9.94 -2.94
N PRO A 91 11.59 10.96 -3.61
CA PRO A 91 10.53 10.72 -4.58
C PRO A 91 10.94 9.76 -5.71
N GLU A 92 12.18 9.80 -6.13
CA GLU A 92 12.76 8.91 -7.14
C GLU A 92 12.71 7.44 -6.67
N ASP A 93 13.06 7.19 -5.41
CA ASP A 93 13.01 5.83 -4.84
C ASP A 93 11.59 5.32 -4.70
N VAL A 94 10.62 6.18 -4.36
CA VAL A 94 9.19 5.82 -4.35
C VAL A 94 8.74 5.38 -5.74
N VAL A 95 9.06 6.17 -6.78
CA VAL A 95 8.73 5.83 -8.17
C VAL A 95 9.39 4.52 -8.58
N ALA A 96 10.70 4.36 -8.34
CA ALA A 96 11.43 3.15 -8.71
C ALA A 96 10.83 1.90 -8.05
N ARG A 97 10.46 2.00 -6.78
CA ARG A 97 9.91 0.88 -6.00
C ARG A 97 8.49 0.50 -6.42
N LEU A 98 7.60 1.48 -6.66
CA LEU A 98 6.17 1.24 -6.86
C LEU A 98 5.71 1.27 -8.32
N LYS A 99 6.50 1.77 -9.26
CA LYS A 99 6.11 1.84 -10.68
C LYS A 99 5.62 0.52 -11.25
N PRO A 100 6.20 -0.65 -10.91
CA PRO A 100 5.68 -1.94 -11.39
C PRO A 100 4.25 -2.25 -10.93
N LEU A 101 3.82 -1.72 -9.77
CA LEU A 101 2.48 -1.90 -9.21
C LEU A 101 1.54 -0.77 -9.61
N ALA A 102 2.07 0.37 -10.06
CA ALA A 102 1.33 1.56 -10.44
C ALA A 102 0.89 1.50 -11.92
N ALA A 103 0.28 0.40 -12.32
CA ALA A 103 -0.22 0.16 -13.67
C ALA A 103 -1.66 -0.34 -13.65
N PRO A 104 -2.52 0.10 -14.59
CA PRO A 104 -3.88 -0.41 -14.71
C PRO A 104 -3.92 -1.94 -14.77
N GLY A 105 -4.89 -2.53 -14.08
CA GLY A 105 -5.03 -3.98 -13.96
C GLY A 105 -4.23 -4.61 -12.80
N ASN A 106 -3.31 -3.90 -12.19
CA ASN A 106 -2.67 -4.37 -10.95
C ASN A 106 -3.61 -4.14 -9.76
N PRO A 107 -3.81 -5.11 -8.83
CA PRO A 107 -4.66 -4.94 -7.67
C PRO A 107 -4.26 -3.76 -6.76
N TRP A 108 -2.99 -3.37 -6.79
CA TRP A 108 -2.44 -2.26 -5.99
C TRP A 108 -2.37 -0.93 -6.75
N PHE A 109 -2.91 -0.88 -7.98
CA PHE A 109 -2.81 0.31 -8.85
C PHE A 109 -3.29 1.58 -8.15
N GLY A 110 -4.40 1.53 -7.43
CA GLY A 110 -4.91 2.70 -6.70
C GLY A 110 -3.91 3.26 -5.70
N SER A 111 -3.43 2.42 -4.79
CA SER A 111 -2.51 2.84 -3.72
C SER A 111 -1.12 3.18 -4.25
N ALA A 112 -0.58 2.35 -5.15
CA ALA A 112 0.73 2.58 -5.75
C ALA A 112 0.72 3.81 -6.67
N GLY A 113 -0.32 3.96 -7.49
CA GLY A 113 -0.49 5.11 -8.39
C GLY A 113 -0.65 6.42 -7.65
N GLU A 114 -1.38 6.45 -6.54
CA GLU A 114 -1.47 7.62 -5.68
C GLU A 114 -0.09 8.04 -5.16
N MET A 115 0.67 7.13 -4.58
CA MET A 115 2.01 7.43 -4.05
C MET A 115 2.99 7.86 -5.15
N VAL A 116 2.96 7.20 -6.31
CA VAL A 116 3.79 7.57 -7.48
C VAL A 116 3.40 8.94 -8.01
N GLY A 117 2.10 9.26 -8.09
CA GLY A 117 1.62 10.57 -8.49
C GLY A 117 2.10 11.69 -7.55
N ILE A 118 2.02 11.47 -6.24
CA ILE A 118 2.54 12.41 -5.24
C ILE A 118 4.07 12.55 -5.37
N ALA A 119 4.79 11.45 -5.61
CA ALA A 119 6.23 11.50 -5.83
C ALA A 119 6.58 12.34 -7.07
N TYR A 120 5.83 12.21 -8.17
CA TYR A 120 6.00 13.06 -9.35
C TYR A 120 5.75 14.54 -9.05
N LEU A 121 4.74 14.87 -8.23
CA LEU A 121 4.53 16.26 -7.78
C LEU A 121 5.74 16.79 -7.00
N LYS A 122 6.29 16.01 -6.08
CA LYS A 122 7.49 16.39 -5.30
C LYS A 122 8.72 16.59 -6.19
N MET A 123 8.78 15.90 -7.34
CA MET A 123 9.83 16.06 -8.36
C MET A 123 9.58 17.23 -9.33
N GLY A 124 8.47 17.96 -9.20
CA GLY A 124 8.05 18.98 -10.15
C GLY A 124 7.59 18.44 -11.51
N LYS A 125 7.34 17.13 -11.62
CA LYS A 125 6.88 16.46 -12.85
C LYS A 125 5.36 16.45 -12.94
N ASN A 126 4.77 17.62 -13.03
CA ASN A 126 3.31 17.82 -12.93
C ASN A 126 2.54 17.08 -14.02
N ASP A 127 3.06 16.99 -15.25
CA ASP A 127 2.41 16.25 -16.34
C ASP A 127 2.31 14.75 -16.04
N LEU A 128 3.38 14.16 -15.47
CA LEU A 128 3.39 12.76 -15.08
C LEU A 128 2.47 12.51 -13.87
N ALA A 129 2.43 13.42 -12.91
CA ALA A 129 1.53 13.35 -11.78
C ALA A 129 0.06 13.40 -12.24
N GLY A 130 -0.27 14.34 -13.12
CA GLY A 130 -1.62 14.48 -13.69
C GLY A 130 -2.05 13.24 -14.46
N ALA A 131 -1.20 12.72 -15.31
CA ALA A 131 -1.47 11.50 -16.06
C ALA A 131 -1.71 10.29 -15.12
N MET A 132 -0.92 10.15 -14.05
CA MET A 132 -1.09 9.09 -13.07
C MET A 132 -2.40 9.24 -12.30
N PHE A 133 -2.70 10.41 -11.77
CA PHE A 133 -3.94 10.66 -11.04
C PHE A 133 -5.17 10.48 -11.93
N ALA A 134 -5.12 10.92 -13.19
CA ALA A 134 -6.21 10.71 -14.15
C ALA A 134 -6.44 9.22 -14.44
N ALA A 135 -5.38 8.44 -14.57
CA ALA A 135 -5.47 7.01 -14.77
C ALA A 135 -6.11 6.30 -13.57
N VAL A 136 -5.68 6.62 -12.35
CA VAL A 136 -6.25 6.07 -11.11
C VAL A 136 -7.72 6.49 -10.95
N ALA A 137 -8.05 7.76 -11.20
CA ALA A 137 -9.42 8.28 -11.06
C ALA A 137 -10.43 7.63 -12.02
N LYS A 138 -9.97 7.21 -13.20
CA LYS A 138 -10.82 6.56 -14.23
C LYS A 138 -11.00 5.07 -14.02
N ASP A 139 -10.13 4.43 -13.27
CA ASP A 139 -10.14 2.98 -13.08
C ASP A 139 -11.24 2.58 -12.09
N LYS A 140 -12.23 1.83 -12.60
CA LYS A 140 -13.40 1.41 -11.81
C LYS A 140 -13.06 0.31 -10.79
N ASP A 141 -11.96 -0.39 -10.97
CA ASP A 141 -11.47 -1.41 -10.04
C ASP A 141 -10.76 -0.79 -8.83
N VAL A 142 -10.38 0.49 -8.93
CA VAL A 142 -9.82 1.25 -7.80
C VAL A 142 -10.95 1.69 -6.87
N PRO A 143 -10.82 1.51 -5.54
CA PRO A 143 -11.81 1.97 -4.57
C PRO A 143 -12.16 3.46 -4.74
N GLU A 144 -13.45 3.78 -4.60
CA GLU A 144 -13.95 5.14 -4.78
C GLU A 144 -13.24 6.17 -3.88
N SER A 145 -12.92 5.78 -2.65
CA SER A 145 -12.19 6.61 -1.70
C SER A 145 -10.81 7.04 -2.22
N ILE A 146 -10.10 6.15 -2.92
CA ILE A 146 -8.81 6.47 -3.53
C ILE A 146 -9.02 7.35 -4.76
N ARG A 147 -9.99 7.02 -5.62
CA ARG A 147 -10.32 7.81 -6.81
C ARG A 147 -10.67 9.26 -6.45
N ALA A 148 -11.50 9.45 -5.43
CA ALA A 148 -11.86 10.79 -4.94
C ALA A 148 -10.65 11.54 -4.40
N ARG A 149 -9.78 10.86 -3.65
CA ARG A 149 -8.58 11.46 -3.05
C ARG A 149 -7.56 11.91 -4.10
N VAL A 150 -7.31 11.13 -5.14
CA VAL A 150 -6.38 11.53 -6.22
C VAL A 150 -6.92 12.72 -7.02
N VAL A 151 -8.23 12.84 -7.22
CA VAL A 151 -8.86 14.01 -7.84
C VAL A 151 -8.64 15.26 -6.98
N GLN A 152 -8.81 15.14 -5.66
CA GLN A 152 -8.56 16.25 -4.74
C GLN A 152 -7.07 16.65 -4.71
N LEU A 153 -6.16 15.67 -4.69
CA LEU A 153 -4.70 15.92 -4.73
C LEU A 153 -4.31 16.68 -6.00
N ALA A 154 -4.83 16.27 -7.15
CA ALA A 154 -4.58 16.92 -8.41
C ALA A 154 -5.12 18.36 -8.43
N GLY A 155 -6.36 18.56 -7.98
CA GLY A 155 -6.97 19.90 -7.91
C GLY A 155 -6.17 20.85 -7.01
N ASN A 156 -5.74 20.39 -5.84
CA ASN A 156 -4.91 21.16 -4.91
C ASN A 156 -3.51 21.51 -5.47
N SER A 157 -3.04 20.71 -6.42
CA SER A 157 -1.71 20.87 -7.03
C SER A 157 -1.77 21.62 -8.37
N GLY A 158 -2.97 22.08 -8.79
CA GLY A 158 -3.18 22.76 -10.06
C GLY A 158 -3.02 21.85 -11.28
N VAL A 159 -3.13 20.54 -11.09
CA VAL A 159 -3.06 19.52 -12.14
C VAL A 159 -4.47 19.11 -12.53
N ASP A 160 -4.80 19.23 -13.83
CA ASP A 160 -6.14 18.88 -14.34
C ASP A 160 -6.27 17.34 -14.49
N VAL A 161 -7.24 16.77 -13.80
CA VAL A 161 -7.64 15.36 -13.91
C VAL A 161 -9.10 15.23 -14.29
N ASP A 162 -9.65 16.18 -15.06
CA ASP A 162 -11.04 16.10 -15.49
C ASP A 162 -11.27 14.79 -16.28
N PRO A 163 -12.06 13.84 -15.75
CA PRO A 163 -12.34 12.58 -16.45
C PRO A 163 -13.19 12.80 -17.72
N VAL A 164 -13.71 14.00 -17.93
CA VAL A 164 -14.60 14.34 -19.05
C VAL A 164 -13.85 15.02 -20.19
N LYS A 165 -12.75 15.71 -19.91
CA LYS A 165 -11.90 16.31 -20.96
C LYS A 165 -10.83 15.29 -21.36
N GLY A 166 -11.14 14.52 -22.40
CA GLY A 166 -10.12 13.73 -23.08
C GLY A 166 -8.93 14.64 -23.41
N VAL A 167 -7.73 14.20 -23.04
CA VAL A 167 -6.49 14.88 -23.37
C VAL A 167 -6.44 15.04 -24.89
N ASN A 168 -6.73 16.22 -25.38
CA ASN A 168 -6.33 16.63 -26.72
C ASN A 168 -4.82 16.83 -26.68
N VAL A 169 -4.08 15.76 -26.93
CA VAL A 169 -2.67 15.86 -27.30
C VAL A 169 -2.67 16.41 -28.73
N LYS A 170 -2.34 17.67 -28.87
CA LYS A 170 -1.80 18.21 -30.11
C LYS A 170 -0.30 18.12 -30.06
#